data_abecc1ecf4b7bbad603937e6edbf73a8
#
_entry.id   abecc1ecf4b7bbad603937e6edbf73a8
#
_cell.length_a   1.000
_cell.length_b   1.000
_cell.length_c   1.000
_cell.angle_alpha   90.00
_cell.angle_beta   90.00
_cell.angle_gamma   90.00
#
_symmetry.space_group_name_H-M   'P 1'
#
loop_
_entity.id
_entity.type
_entity.pdbx_description
1 polymer ?
#
loop_
_entity_poly.entity_id
_entity_poly.type
_entity_poly.pdbx_seq_one_letter_code
_entity_poly.pdbx_strand_id
1 'polypeptide(L)'
;MQRESMEYDVVIVGAGPAGLATAIKLKQLAAEKDQEVSVCILEKGSEVGAHILSGAVMDPVAMDELIPDWKDKESPLTTPVSRDEMYFFTTEKKAIKWPNLFMPKPMHNKGNYIVSLGNVCRWLGEQAEALEVEIFPGFAASEVLFHDDGSIKGVATGDMGRAEDGSEKESFESGIELHAKYTVFSEGCRGHLGKQLIEKFELDKDSDPQHYAIGLKELWDIPEELHEQGLVVHGAGWPLSESASTGGCFLYHAENNQVSVGLIVDLNYSNPHLSPYDEFQRFKHHPKIAKYLAGGKRVSYGARAIVKGGLNSLPKMSVPGGLLIGCNAGTLNFAKIKGCLLYTSPSPRDQRGSRMPSSA
;
A
#
# COMPACT_ATOMS: atom_id res chain seq x y z
N MET A 1 21.34 -28.45 7.31
CA MET A 1 22.27 -27.49 7.93
C MET A 1 21.48 -26.64 8.90
N GLN A 2 22.09 -26.24 10.03
CA GLN A 2 21.45 -25.28 10.93
C GLN A 2 21.59 -23.90 10.27
N ARG A 3 20.46 -23.17 10.13
CA ARG A 3 20.46 -21.81 9.59
C ARG A 3 21.21 -20.88 10.55
N GLU A 4 21.90 -19.90 10.00
CA GLU A 4 22.43 -18.80 10.80
C GLU A 4 21.28 -17.96 11.36
N SER A 5 21.48 -17.35 12.53
CA SER A 5 20.45 -16.53 13.16
C SER A 5 20.98 -15.17 13.60
N MET A 6 20.13 -14.17 13.48
CA MET A 6 20.33 -12.81 13.99
C MET A 6 19.22 -12.47 14.99
N GLU A 7 19.51 -11.66 15.97
CA GLU A 7 18.55 -11.27 17.01
C GLU A 7 18.28 -9.76 16.98
N TYR A 8 17.01 -9.40 17.08
CA TYR A 8 16.52 -8.03 17.12
C TYR A 8 15.44 -7.85 18.20
N ASP A 9 15.18 -6.63 18.61
CA ASP A 9 14.00 -6.34 19.42
C ASP A 9 12.74 -6.41 18.57
N VAL A 10 12.80 -5.87 17.34
CA VAL A 10 11.68 -5.86 16.40
C VAL A 10 12.14 -6.23 14.98
N VAL A 11 11.48 -7.22 14.41
CA VAL A 11 11.59 -7.56 12.98
C VAL A 11 10.33 -7.13 12.26
N ILE A 12 10.47 -6.42 11.15
CA ILE A 12 9.36 -5.95 10.31
C ILE A 12 9.45 -6.64 8.94
N VAL A 13 8.37 -7.27 8.52
CA VAL A 13 8.28 -7.92 7.21
C VAL A 13 7.58 -7.01 6.22
N GLY A 14 8.35 -6.42 5.30
CA GLY A 14 7.92 -5.53 4.23
C GLY A 14 8.26 -4.05 4.47
N ALA A 15 9.08 -3.49 3.58
CA ALA A 15 9.46 -2.06 3.54
C ALA A 15 8.44 -1.22 2.75
N GLY A 16 7.16 -1.52 2.91
CA GLY A 16 6.08 -0.65 2.45
C GLY A 16 5.85 0.52 3.42
N PRO A 17 4.93 1.44 3.08
CA PRO A 17 4.67 2.61 3.92
C PRO A 17 4.37 2.27 5.39
N ALA A 18 3.60 1.22 5.65
CA ALA A 18 3.23 0.82 7.00
C ALA A 18 4.44 0.32 7.82
N GLY A 19 5.29 -0.53 7.21
CA GLY A 19 6.49 -1.05 7.87
C GLY A 19 7.50 0.05 8.18
N LEU A 20 7.78 0.91 7.18
CA LEU A 20 8.72 2.03 7.34
C LEU A 20 8.23 3.04 8.38
N ALA A 21 6.95 3.43 8.34
CA ALA A 21 6.40 4.34 9.34
C ALA A 21 6.45 3.75 10.76
N THR A 22 6.22 2.43 10.89
CA THR A 22 6.32 1.74 12.18
C THR A 22 7.76 1.76 12.70
N ALA A 23 8.74 1.46 11.86
CA ALA A 23 10.14 1.49 12.23
C ALA A 23 10.60 2.88 12.70
N ILE A 24 10.30 3.91 11.90
CA ILE A 24 10.62 5.29 12.22
C ILE A 24 9.99 5.68 13.57
N LYS A 25 8.69 5.40 13.75
CA LYS A 25 8.00 5.77 14.98
C LYS A 25 8.53 5.03 16.21
N LEU A 26 8.87 3.74 16.07
CA LEU A 26 9.51 2.97 17.14
C LEU A 26 10.84 3.57 17.57
N LYS A 27 11.71 3.91 16.62
CA LYS A 27 13.02 4.54 16.92
C LYS A 27 12.86 5.92 17.56
N GLN A 28 11.89 6.72 17.08
CA GLN A 28 11.57 8.02 17.71
C GLN A 28 11.12 7.84 19.18
N LEU A 29 10.18 6.91 19.42
CA LEU A 29 9.68 6.65 20.78
C LEU A 29 10.75 6.05 21.70
N ALA A 30 11.66 5.25 21.16
CA ALA A 30 12.79 4.70 21.90
C ALA A 30 13.73 5.84 22.35
N ALA A 31 14.08 6.75 21.42
CA ALA A 31 14.89 7.92 21.71
C ALA A 31 14.24 8.86 22.76
N GLU A 32 12.92 9.09 22.64
CA GLU A 32 12.17 9.89 23.66
C GLU A 32 12.22 9.30 25.07
N LYS A 33 12.43 7.97 25.17
CA LYS A 33 12.48 7.22 26.44
C LYS A 33 13.89 6.84 26.86
N ASP A 34 14.90 7.31 26.15
CA ASP A 34 16.31 6.93 26.38
C ASP A 34 16.49 5.39 26.40
N GLN A 35 15.87 4.72 25.42
CA GLN A 35 15.93 3.26 25.26
C GLN A 35 16.57 2.90 23.92
N GLU A 36 17.43 1.91 23.92
CA GLU A 36 17.91 1.29 22.70
C GLU A 36 16.95 0.19 22.25
N VAL A 37 16.52 0.27 20.99
CA VAL A 37 15.68 -0.73 20.34
C VAL A 37 16.27 -1.06 18.98
N SER A 38 16.71 -2.31 18.79
CA SER A 38 17.18 -2.81 17.50
C SER A 38 15.99 -3.15 16.62
N VAL A 39 15.96 -2.58 15.41
CA VAL A 39 14.88 -2.78 14.44
C VAL A 39 15.46 -3.17 13.10
N CYS A 40 14.98 -4.26 12.49
CA CYS A 40 15.28 -4.58 11.12
C CYS A 40 14.01 -4.73 10.27
N ILE A 41 14.14 -4.46 8.98
CA ILE A 41 13.10 -4.61 7.97
C ILE A 41 13.58 -5.56 6.88
N LEU A 42 12.81 -6.61 6.59
CA LEU A 42 12.99 -7.47 5.43
C LEU A 42 12.15 -6.96 4.26
N GLU A 43 12.76 -6.75 3.10
CA GLU A 43 12.07 -6.38 1.86
C GLU A 43 12.41 -7.35 0.74
N LYS A 44 11.38 -7.95 0.13
CA LYS A 44 11.57 -8.91 -0.98
C LYS A 44 12.02 -8.26 -2.29
N GLY A 45 11.74 -6.96 -2.47
CA GLY A 45 12.19 -6.20 -3.63
C GLY A 45 13.69 -5.97 -3.58
N SER A 46 14.32 -5.82 -4.75
CA SER A 46 15.75 -5.52 -4.86
C SER A 46 16.16 -4.20 -4.22
N GLU A 47 15.20 -3.32 -4.01
CA GLU A 47 15.31 -2.05 -3.29
C GLU A 47 13.96 -1.67 -2.67
N VAL A 48 13.97 -0.76 -1.71
CA VAL A 48 12.73 -0.21 -1.13
C VAL A 48 11.92 0.50 -2.22
N GLY A 49 10.64 0.17 -2.34
CA GLY A 49 9.75 0.79 -3.33
C GLY A 49 9.76 0.15 -4.72
N ALA A 50 10.66 -0.80 -5.03
CA ALA A 50 10.76 -1.45 -6.35
C ALA A 50 9.45 -2.08 -6.83
N HIS A 51 8.67 -2.65 -5.92
CA HIS A 51 7.39 -3.29 -6.24
C HIS A 51 6.18 -2.36 -6.13
N ILE A 52 6.39 -1.05 -6.00
CA ILE A 52 5.32 -0.06 -5.84
C ILE A 52 5.22 0.78 -7.12
N LEU A 53 4.23 0.48 -7.97
CA LEU A 53 3.95 1.30 -9.13
C LEU A 53 3.38 2.66 -8.70
N SER A 54 3.91 3.71 -9.31
CA SER A 54 3.63 5.11 -9.00
C SER A 54 2.18 5.55 -9.16
N GLY A 55 1.89 6.70 -8.60
CA GLY A 55 0.65 7.46 -8.71
C GLY A 55 -0.33 7.17 -7.60
N ALA A 56 -0.34 8.06 -6.62
CA ALA A 56 -1.31 8.09 -5.54
C ALA A 56 -1.59 9.54 -5.14
N VAL A 57 -2.77 9.77 -4.58
CA VAL A 57 -3.05 11.02 -3.84
C VAL A 57 -2.83 10.74 -2.36
N MET A 58 -1.97 11.53 -1.76
CA MET A 58 -1.58 11.40 -0.35
C MET A 58 -2.09 12.57 0.47
N ASP A 59 -2.74 12.27 1.59
CA ASP A 59 -3.06 13.23 2.64
C ASP A 59 -1.81 13.40 3.53
N PRO A 60 -1.26 14.62 3.70
CA PRO A 60 0.00 14.82 4.41
C PRO A 60 -0.10 14.64 5.93
N VAL A 61 -1.30 14.52 6.50
CA VAL A 61 -1.50 14.45 7.97
C VAL A 61 -0.61 13.38 8.63
N ALA A 62 -0.52 12.19 8.04
CA ALA A 62 0.33 11.14 8.59
C ALA A 62 1.83 11.49 8.50
N MET A 63 2.23 12.24 7.46
CA MET A 63 3.60 12.71 7.30
C MET A 63 3.90 13.84 8.31
N ASP A 64 2.96 14.77 8.48
CA ASP A 64 3.07 15.85 9.47
C ASP A 64 3.22 15.31 10.90
N GLU A 65 2.60 14.16 11.21
CA GLU A 65 2.72 13.49 12.51
C GLU A 65 4.01 12.67 12.64
N LEU A 66 4.46 12.01 11.57
CA LEU A 66 5.61 11.13 11.62
C LEU A 66 6.94 11.88 11.51
N ILE A 67 7.03 12.83 10.58
CA ILE A 67 8.22 13.64 10.29
C ILE A 67 7.78 15.09 10.11
N PRO A 68 7.56 15.86 11.20
CA PRO A 68 6.98 17.21 11.12
C PRO A 68 7.74 18.19 10.22
N ASP A 69 9.04 17.99 10.08
CA ASP A 69 9.96 18.78 9.25
C ASP A 69 10.17 18.22 7.84
N TRP A 70 9.28 17.34 7.35
CA TRP A 70 9.42 16.69 6.04
C TRP A 70 9.55 17.67 4.85
N LYS A 71 8.98 18.87 4.99
CA LYS A 71 9.08 19.92 3.95
C LYS A 71 10.49 20.48 3.79
N ASP A 72 11.28 20.43 4.84
CA ASP A 72 12.65 20.91 4.87
C ASP A 72 13.68 19.81 4.53
N LYS A 73 13.21 18.57 4.31
CA LYS A 73 14.03 17.36 4.09
C LYS A 73 13.96 16.80 2.68
N GLU A 74 13.78 17.63 1.67
CA GLU A 74 13.72 17.21 0.25
C GLU A 74 12.76 16.03 0.00
N SER A 75 11.61 16.05 0.66
CA SER A 75 10.63 14.97 0.54
C SER A 75 10.02 14.94 -0.86
N PRO A 76 9.59 13.76 -1.35
CA PRO A 76 8.98 13.61 -2.67
C PRO A 76 7.52 14.11 -2.77
N LEU A 77 7.03 14.85 -1.76
CA LEU A 77 5.70 15.46 -1.77
C LEU A 77 5.78 16.84 -2.43
N THR A 78 6.04 16.88 -3.73
CA THR A 78 6.33 18.10 -4.50
C THR A 78 5.16 18.61 -5.33
N THR A 79 4.12 17.80 -5.57
CA THR A 79 2.99 18.13 -6.43
C THR A 79 1.69 18.28 -5.64
N PRO A 80 1.36 19.47 -5.13
CA PRO A 80 0.09 19.69 -4.43
C PRO A 80 -1.08 19.57 -5.42
N VAL A 81 -2.21 19.08 -4.92
CA VAL A 81 -3.45 19.03 -5.72
C VAL A 81 -3.95 20.44 -6.00
N SER A 82 -3.94 20.84 -7.26
CA SER A 82 -4.40 22.14 -7.76
C SER A 82 -5.85 22.12 -8.19
N ARG A 83 -6.32 21.00 -8.74
CA ARG A 83 -7.68 20.79 -9.23
C ARG A 83 -8.16 19.38 -8.97
N ASP A 84 -9.39 19.25 -8.49
CA ASP A 84 -10.02 17.97 -8.12
C ASP A 84 -11.33 17.81 -8.89
N GLU A 85 -11.45 16.74 -9.66
CA GLU A 85 -12.60 16.47 -10.51
C GLU A 85 -13.16 15.07 -10.26
N MET A 86 -14.46 14.97 -10.12
CA MET A 86 -15.17 13.70 -10.02
C MET A 86 -16.12 13.53 -11.20
N TYR A 87 -16.06 12.37 -11.85
CA TYR A 87 -16.91 12.04 -12.99
C TYR A 87 -17.71 10.77 -12.76
N PHE A 88 -18.95 10.77 -13.21
CA PHE A 88 -19.73 9.57 -13.45
C PHE A 88 -19.75 9.30 -14.96
N PHE A 89 -19.05 8.27 -15.37
CA PHE A 89 -18.99 7.84 -16.76
C PHE A 89 -20.24 7.05 -17.10
N THR A 90 -21.08 7.57 -18.01
CA THR A 90 -22.39 6.99 -18.31
C THR A 90 -22.35 6.08 -19.53
N THR A 91 -21.50 6.39 -20.52
CA THR A 91 -21.31 5.59 -21.74
C THR A 91 -19.86 5.71 -22.20
N GLU A 92 -19.50 5.05 -23.27
CA GLU A 92 -18.17 5.15 -23.92
C GLU A 92 -17.77 6.57 -24.35
N LYS A 93 -18.74 7.51 -24.46
CA LYS A 93 -18.51 8.89 -24.95
C LYS A 93 -18.96 9.97 -23.98
N LYS A 94 -19.79 9.63 -22.99
CA LYS A 94 -20.43 10.60 -22.11
C LYS A 94 -20.02 10.40 -20.65
N ALA A 95 -19.71 11.50 -19.99
CA ALA A 95 -19.46 11.55 -18.56
C ALA A 95 -20.13 12.80 -17.97
N ILE A 96 -20.67 12.67 -16.77
CA ILE A 96 -21.27 13.75 -16.01
C ILE A 96 -20.25 14.16 -14.94
N LYS A 97 -19.85 15.43 -14.92
CA LYS A 97 -19.02 15.96 -13.86
C LYS A 97 -19.86 16.14 -12.60
N TRP A 98 -19.46 15.47 -11.52
CA TRP A 98 -20.12 15.60 -10.23
C TRP A 98 -19.59 16.86 -9.53
N PRO A 99 -20.48 17.75 -9.04
CA PRO A 99 -20.04 18.97 -8.36
C PRO A 99 -19.37 18.63 -7.01
N ASN A 100 -18.18 19.19 -6.77
CA ASN A 100 -17.42 18.95 -5.53
C ASN A 100 -18.20 19.31 -4.25
N LEU A 101 -19.12 20.26 -4.35
CA LEU A 101 -19.98 20.67 -3.23
C LEU A 101 -20.79 19.50 -2.62
N PHE A 102 -21.15 18.51 -3.44
CA PHE A 102 -21.93 17.33 -3.01
C PHE A 102 -21.06 16.11 -2.71
N MET A 103 -19.73 16.26 -2.76
CA MET A 103 -18.83 15.18 -2.41
C MET A 103 -18.66 15.06 -0.90
N PRO A 104 -18.63 13.85 -0.33
CA PRO A 104 -18.28 13.64 1.07
C PRO A 104 -16.89 14.22 1.39
N LYS A 105 -16.75 14.86 2.55
CA LYS A 105 -15.47 15.46 2.98
C LYS A 105 -14.25 14.54 2.81
N PRO A 106 -14.29 13.24 3.15
CA PRO A 106 -13.15 12.35 2.99
C PRO A 106 -12.67 12.18 1.54
N MET A 107 -13.52 12.47 0.55
CA MET A 107 -13.19 12.35 -0.87
C MET A 107 -12.53 13.60 -1.45
N HIS A 108 -12.56 14.73 -0.74
CA HIS A 108 -11.90 15.96 -1.19
C HIS A 108 -10.36 15.82 -1.14
N ASN A 109 -9.70 16.38 -2.15
CA ASN A 109 -8.25 16.29 -2.29
C ASN A 109 -7.51 17.63 -2.09
N LYS A 110 -8.21 18.69 -1.76
CA LYS A 110 -7.58 19.99 -1.46
C LYS A 110 -6.63 19.85 -0.26
N GLY A 111 -5.38 20.25 -0.43
CA GLY A 111 -4.34 20.13 0.60
C GLY A 111 -3.57 18.81 0.55
N ASN A 112 -3.97 17.89 -0.33
CA ASN A 112 -3.26 16.63 -0.56
C ASN A 112 -2.20 16.80 -1.66
N TYR A 113 -1.36 15.78 -1.82
CA TYR A 113 -0.29 15.74 -2.81
C TYR A 113 -0.45 14.55 -3.75
N ILE A 114 -0.15 14.74 -5.02
CA ILE A 114 0.06 13.65 -5.98
C ILE A 114 1.50 13.18 -5.80
N VAL A 115 1.69 11.89 -5.58
CA VAL A 115 3.01 11.33 -5.28
C VAL A 115 3.28 10.04 -6.06
N SER A 116 4.56 9.79 -6.33
CA SER A 116 5.06 8.44 -6.57
C SER A 116 5.22 7.73 -5.24
N LEU A 117 4.38 6.76 -4.94
CA LEU A 117 4.46 6.05 -3.67
C LEU A 117 5.76 5.26 -3.53
N GLY A 118 6.34 4.79 -4.63
CA GLY A 118 7.68 4.17 -4.64
C GLY A 118 8.74 5.14 -4.15
N ASN A 119 8.72 6.40 -4.63
CA ASN A 119 9.66 7.43 -4.19
C ASN A 119 9.44 7.80 -2.71
N VAL A 120 8.18 7.88 -2.27
CA VAL A 120 7.87 8.10 -0.85
C VAL A 120 8.45 6.99 0.01
N CYS A 121 8.34 5.72 -0.41
CA CYS A 121 8.92 4.61 0.34
C CYS A 121 10.46 4.66 0.36
N ARG A 122 11.12 4.98 -0.76
CA ARG A 122 12.58 5.14 -0.78
C ARG A 122 13.03 6.21 0.21
N TRP A 123 12.40 7.38 0.15
CA TRP A 123 12.70 8.47 1.06
C TRP A 123 12.43 8.11 2.54
N LEU A 124 11.33 7.41 2.84
CA LEU A 124 11.06 6.90 4.18
C LEU A 124 12.10 5.84 4.60
N GLY A 125 12.60 5.04 3.66
CA GLY A 125 13.71 4.11 3.90
C GLY A 125 14.96 4.85 4.36
N GLU A 126 15.37 5.90 3.65
CA GLU A 126 16.49 6.77 4.02
C GLU A 126 16.30 7.40 5.40
N GLN A 127 15.06 7.85 5.72
CA GLN A 127 14.76 8.38 7.06
C GLN A 127 14.83 7.30 8.15
N ALA A 128 14.45 6.06 7.84
CA ALA A 128 14.55 4.94 8.77
C ALA A 128 16.00 4.54 9.01
N GLU A 129 16.82 4.46 7.95
CA GLU A 129 18.27 4.16 8.04
C GLU A 129 19.01 5.25 8.82
N ALA A 130 18.63 6.52 8.65
CA ALA A 130 19.17 7.64 9.44
C ALA A 130 18.87 7.52 10.96
N LEU A 131 17.87 6.73 11.32
CA LEU A 131 17.54 6.36 12.71
C LEU A 131 18.11 4.98 13.10
N GLU A 132 19.07 4.47 12.35
CA GLU A 132 19.71 3.17 12.60
C GLU A 132 18.74 1.97 12.52
N VAL A 133 17.78 2.03 11.61
CA VAL A 133 16.99 0.86 11.21
C VAL A 133 17.77 0.09 10.15
N GLU A 134 17.99 -1.19 10.35
CA GLU A 134 18.60 -2.04 9.34
C GLU A 134 17.57 -2.48 8.31
N ILE A 135 17.78 -2.19 7.03
CA ILE A 135 16.89 -2.61 5.94
C ILE A 135 17.62 -3.62 5.07
N PHE A 136 17.01 -4.80 4.87
CA PHE A 136 17.53 -5.87 4.05
C PHE A 136 16.70 -6.04 2.76
N PRO A 137 17.01 -5.29 1.69
CA PRO A 137 16.38 -5.48 0.39
C PRO A 137 16.88 -6.77 -0.27
N GLY A 138 16.01 -7.42 -1.07
CA GLY A 138 16.29 -8.69 -1.71
C GLY A 138 16.01 -9.91 -0.83
N PHE A 139 15.68 -9.73 0.45
CA PHE A 139 15.41 -10.82 1.39
C PHE A 139 13.91 -10.97 1.65
N ALA A 140 13.34 -12.05 1.16
CA ALA A 140 11.93 -12.38 1.38
C ALA A 140 11.78 -13.26 2.63
N ALA A 141 10.99 -12.81 3.62
CA ALA A 141 10.55 -13.69 4.69
C ALA A 141 9.66 -14.80 4.10
N SER A 142 10.00 -16.06 4.35
CA SER A 142 9.33 -17.24 3.79
C SER A 142 8.61 -18.08 4.82
N GLU A 143 9.00 -18.00 6.08
CA GLU A 143 8.53 -18.85 7.17
C GLU A 143 8.36 -18.03 8.45
N VAL A 144 7.31 -18.30 9.20
CA VAL A 144 7.14 -17.79 10.58
C VAL A 144 7.71 -18.79 11.55
N LEU A 145 8.60 -18.36 12.41
CA LEU A 145 9.18 -19.16 13.48
C LEU A 145 8.36 -18.99 14.76
N PHE A 146 8.18 -20.09 15.49
CA PHE A 146 7.42 -20.12 16.73
C PHE A 146 8.25 -20.66 17.89
N HIS A 147 7.97 -20.17 19.08
CA HIS A 147 8.41 -20.79 20.34
C HIS A 147 7.56 -22.05 20.65
N ASP A 148 8.00 -22.84 21.60
CA ASP A 148 7.29 -24.05 22.04
C ASP A 148 5.88 -23.75 22.60
N ASP A 149 5.67 -22.56 23.15
CA ASP A 149 4.37 -22.07 23.63
C ASP A 149 3.44 -21.55 22.49
N GLY A 150 3.91 -21.61 21.25
CA GLY A 150 3.18 -21.17 20.07
C GLY A 150 3.21 -19.67 19.80
N SER A 151 3.90 -18.88 20.61
CA SER A 151 4.16 -17.45 20.32
C SER A 151 5.15 -17.30 19.17
N ILE A 152 5.09 -16.15 18.46
CA ILE A 152 6.01 -15.87 17.36
C ILE A 152 7.40 -15.60 17.93
N LYS A 153 8.41 -16.33 17.40
CA LYS A 153 9.82 -16.18 17.69
C LYS A 153 10.53 -15.24 16.70
N GLY A 154 10.02 -15.16 15.48
CA GLY A 154 10.62 -14.40 14.39
C GLY A 154 10.19 -14.92 13.03
N VAL A 155 11.06 -14.70 12.03
CA VAL A 155 10.85 -15.21 10.65
C VAL A 155 12.16 -15.78 10.11
N ALA A 156 12.04 -16.66 9.10
CA ALA A 156 13.17 -17.11 8.32
C ALA A 156 13.04 -16.62 6.87
N THR A 157 14.19 -16.31 6.26
CA THR A 157 14.24 -16.04 4.81
C THR A 157 14.25 -17.35 4.04
N GLY A 158 13.88 -17.30 2.76
CA GLY A 158 13.97 -18.46 1.87
C GLY A 158 15.40 -18.77 1.47
N ASP A 159 15.69 -20.04 1.19
CA ASP A 159 16.94 -20.45 0.57
C ASP A 159 17.06 -19.80 -0.82
N MET A 160 18.26 -19.39 -1.18
CA MET A 160 18.58 -18.90 -2.52
C MET A 160 19.38 -19.98 -3.31
N GLY A 161 19.39 -19.85 -4.64
CA GLY A 161 20.15 -20.77 -5.48
C GLY A 161 19.62 -22.21 -5.54
N ARG A 162 18.32 -22.46 -5.34
CA ARG A 162 17.68 -23.74 -5.65
C ARG A 162 17.22 -23.81 -7.12
N ALA A 163 17.40 -24.95 -7.75
CA ALA A 163 16.84 -25.27 -9.06
C ALA A 163 15.34 -25.60 -8.95
N GLU A 164 14.66 -25.66 -10.10
CA GLU A 164 13.21 -25.94 -10.16
C GLU A 164 12.85 -27.33 -9.60
N ASP A 165 13.76 -28.30 -9.70
CA ASP A 165 13.64 -29.64 -9.13
C ASP A 165 13.98 -29.73 -7.64
N GLY A 166 14.34 -28.56 -7.01
CA GLY A 166 14.71 -28.47 -5.61
C GLY A 166 16.18 -28.75 -5.30
N SER A 167 17.00 -29.11 -6.31
CA SER A 167 18.43 -29.33 -6.11
C SER A 167 19.19 -28.01 -5.83
N GLU A 168 20.31 -28.11 -5.16
CA GLU A 168 21.17 -26.97 -4.83
C GLU A 168 22.08 -26.66 -6.01
N LYS A 169 22.11 -25.39 -6.44
CA LYS A 169 23.03 -24.87 -7.44
C LYS A 169 24.36 -24.51 -6.77
N GLU A 170 25.41 -24.23 -7.56
CA GLU A 170 26.69 -23.73 -7.04
C GLU A 170 26.53 -22.43 -6.22
N SER A 171 25.48 -21.63 -6.53
CA SER A 171 25.14 -20.39 -5.83
C SER A 171 24.13 -20.61 -4.70
N PHE A 172 24.04 -21.83 -4.15
CA PHE A 172 23.13 -22.12 -3.05
C PHE A 172 23.58 -21.42 -1.77
N GLU A 173 22.64 -20.68 -1.19
CA GLU A 173 22.77 -20.05 0.12
C GLU A 173 21.55 -20.42 0.96
N SER A 174 21.78 -20.97 2.14
CA SER A 174 20.70 -21.27 3.10
C SER A 174 20.08 -19.97 3.60
N GLY A 175 18.75 -19.95 3.75
CA GLY A 175 18.08 -18.85 4.42
C GLY A 175 18.59 -18.63 5.85
N ILE A 176 18.40 -17.43 6.36
CA ILE A 176 18.76 -17.04 7.74
C ILE A 176 17.51 -16.90 8.59
N GLU A 177 17.64 -17.09 9.90
CA GLU A 177 16.59 -16.86 10.87
C GLU A 177 16.77 -15.48 11.52
N LEU A 178 15.70 -14.70 11.58
CA LEU A 178 15.67 -13.43 12.32
C LEU A 178 14.74 -13.63 13.52
N HIS A 179 15.35 -13.71 14.68
CA HIS A 179 14.61 -13.83 15.94
C HIS A 179 14.29 -12.44 16.48
N ALA A 180 13.12 -12.27 17.08
CA ALA A 180 12.71 -10.98 17.61
C ALA A 180 11.80 -11.13 18.84
N LYS A 181 11.83 -10.12 19.71
CA LYS A 181 10.83 -9.99 20.78
C LYS A 181 9.43 -9.78 20.21
N TYR A 182 9.34 -9.01 19.10
CA TYR A 182 8.10 -8.78 18.36
C TYR A 182 8.36 -8.80 16.86
N THR A 183 7.46 -9.45 16.11
CA THR A 183 7.49 -9.45 14.65
C THR A 183 6.27 -8.72 14.10
N VAL A 184 6.51 -7.76 13.19
CA VAL A 184 5.48 -6.94 12.56
C VAL A 184 5.31 -7.37 11.10
N PHE A 185 4.10 -7.79 10.73
CA PHE A 185 3.78 -8.23 9.37
C PHE A 185 3.09 -7.12 8.60
N SER A 186 3.80 -6.53 7.63
CA SER A 186 3.36 -5.44 6.77
C SER A 186 3.47 -5.78 5.28
N GLU A 187 3.22 -7.05 4.92
CA GLU A 187 3.41 -7.64 3.59
C GLU A 187 2.46 -7.09 2.51
N GLY A 188 1.58 -6.18 2.86
CA GLY A 188 0.58 -5.62 1.95
C GLY A 188 -0.66 -6.51 1.76
N CYS A 189 -1.39 -6.27 0.68
CA CYS A 189 -2.59 -7.04 0.39
C CYS A 189 -2.23 -8.51 0.11
N ARG A 190 -2.81 -9.43 0.87
CA ARG A 190 -2.61 -10.88 0.76
C ARG A 190 -1.15 -11.33 1.00
N GLY A 191 -0.49 -10.78 1.98
CA GLY A 191 0.78 -11.30 2.48
C GLY A 191 0.66 -12.79 2.83
N HIS A 192 1.66 -13.60 2.44
CA HIS A 192 1.54 -15.04 2.61
C HIS A 192 1.73 -15.49 4.06
N LEU A 193 2.61 -14.83 4.83
CA LEU A 193 2.78 -15.11 6.26
C LEU A 193 1.58 -14.59 7.06
N GLY A 194 1.09 -13.39 6.74
CA GLY A 194 -0.11 -12.84 7.37
C GLY A 194 -1.33 -13.75 7.21
N LYS A 195 -1.51 -14.40 6.04
CA LYS A 195 -2.58 -15.39 5.86
C LYS A 195 -2.43 -16.60 6.75
N GLN A 196 -1.21 -17.13 6.89
CA GLN A 196 -0.93 -18.25 7.79
C GLN A 196 -1.25 -17.90 9.25
N LEU A 197 -0.92 -16.65 9.66
CA LEU A 197 -1.23 -16.18 11.02
C LEU A 197 -2.73 -16.02 11.24
N ILE A 198 -3.44 -15.44 10.26
CA ILE A 198 -4.90 -15.30 10.33
C ILE A 198 -5.56 -16.66 10.50
N GLU A 199 -5.17 -17.66 9.71
CA GLU A 199 -5.67 -19.02 9.79
C GLU A 199 -5.28 -19.70 11.13
N LYS A 200 -3.98 -19.68 11.48
CA LYS A 200 -3.45 -20.36 12.68
C LYS A 200 -4.07 -19.86 13.99
N PHE A 201 -4.29 -18.56 14.09
CA PHE A 201 -4.81 -17.92 15.29
C PHE A 201 -6.31 -17.54 15.19
N GLU A 202 -6.99 -17.97 14.12
CA GLU A 202 -8.42 -17.67 13.88
C GLU A 202 -8.73 -16.16 14.02
N LEU A 203 -7.86 -15.30 13.45
CA LEU A 203 -7.91 -13.85 13.71
C LEU A 203 -9.13 -13.15 13.10
N ASP A 204 -9.72 -13.71 12.06
CA ASP A 204 -10.89 -13.20 11.35
C ASP A 204 -12.21 -13.88 11.76
N LYS A 205 -12.19 -14.73 12.79
CA LYS A 205 -13.33 -15.51 13.26
C LYS A 205 -14.59 -14.68 13.52
N ASP A 206 -14.44 -13.49 14.08
CA ASP A 206 -15.52 -12.59 14.44
C ASP A 206 -15.65 -11.40 13.47
N SER A 207 -15.04 -11.48 12.29
CA SER A 207 -15.02 -10.41 11.28
C SER A 207 -15.87 -10.78 10.07
N ASP A 208 -16.38 -9.76 9.37
CA ASP A 208 -17.00 -9.98 8.07
C ASP A 208 -15.94 -10.45 7.03
N PRO A 209 -16.35 -11.21 6.00
CA PRO A 209 -15.43 -11.61 4.94
C PRO A 209 -14.74 -10.41 4.29
N GLN A 210 -13.43 -10.52 4.04
CA GLN A 210 -12.67 -9.48 3.36
C GLN A 210 -13.08 -9.37 1.89
N HIS A 211 -13.22 -8.15 1.41
CA HIS A 211 -13.46 -7.83 0.01
C HIS A 211 -12.17 -7.41 -0.69
N TYR A 212 -12.02 -7.84 -1.92
CA TYR A 212 -10.84 -7.55 -2.73
C TYR A 212 -11.20 -6.88 -4.04
N ALA A 213 -10.32 -6.02 -4.51
CA ALA A 213 -10.34 -5.47 -5.85
C ALA A 213 -8.97 -5.68 -6.51
N ILE A 214 -8.92 -5.59 -7.84
CA ILE A 214 -7.68 -5.44 -8.58
C ILE A 214 -7.59 -4.01 -9.11
N GLY A 215 -6.48 -3.34 -8.85
CA GLY A 215 -6.15 -2.05 -9.42
C GLY A 215 -5.13 -2.23 -10.54
N LEU A 216 -5.52 -1.87 -11.77
CA LEU A 216 -4.61 -1.75 -12.90
C LEU A 216 -4.16 -0.30 -13.02
N LYS A 217 -2.90 -0.09 -13.34
CA LYS A 217 -2.30 1.24 -13.36
C LYS A 217 -1.25 1.33 -14.46
N GLU A 218 -1.21 2.48 -15.12
CA GLU A 218 -0.14 2.83 -16.06
C GLU A 218 0.41 4.21 -15.72
N LEU A 219 1.70 4.39 -15.98
CA LEU A 219 2.39 5.68 -15.95
C LEU A 219 2.71 6.07 -17.39
N TRP A 220 2.39 7.31 -17.74
CA TRP A 220 2.58 7.86 -19.07
C TRP A 220 3.38 9.15 -19.01
N ASP A 221 4.33 9.32 -19.93
CA ASP A 221 4.90 10.62 -20.28
C ASP A 221 3.99 11.23 -21.36
N ILE A 222 3.52 12.44 -21.14
CA ILE A 222 2.60 13.12 -22.05
C ILE A 222 3.19 14.44 -22.55
N PRO A 223 2.72 14.98 -23.71
CA PRO A 223 3.10 16.32 -24.17
C PRO A 223 2.79 17.39 -23.12
N GLU A 224 3.70 18.36 -22.98
CA GLU A 224 3.61 19.44 -22.00
C GLU A 224 2.31 20.24 -22.13
N GLU A 225 1.84 20.48 -23.36
CA GLU A 225 0.61 21.20 -23.66
C GLU A 225 -0.67 20.49 -23.18
N LEU A 226 -0.59 19.20 -22.88
CA LEU A 226 -1.69 18.39 -22.33
C LEU A 226 -1.57 18.18 -20.83
N HIS A 227 -0.44 18.59 -20.24
CA HIS A 227 -0.18 18.39 -18.84
C HIS A 227 -0.78 19.51 -17.98
N GLU A 228 -1.44 19.13 -16.90
CA GLU A 228 -2.05 20.04 -15.93
C GLU A 228 -1.60 19.62 -14.52
N GLN A 229 -0.37 19.97 -14.14
CA GLN A 229 0.22 19.55 -12.86
C GLN A 229 -0.70 19.79 -11.66
N GLY A 230 -0.90 18.75 -10.85
CA GLY A 230 -1.79 18.80 -9.70
C GLY A 230 -3.26 18.51 -10.02
N LEU A 231 -3.62 18.18 -11.28
CA LEU A 231 -4.96 17.73 -11.61
C LEU A 231 -5.19 16.29 -11.11
N VAL A 232 -6.25 16.14 -10.34
CA VAL A 232 -6.78 14.84 -9.89
C VAL A 232 -8.13 14.61 -10.54
N VAL A 233 -8.28 13.51 -11.24
CA VAL A 233 -9.56 13.01 -11.77
C VAL A 233 -9.89 11.70 -11.14
N HIS A 234 -11.03 11.60 -10.50
CA HIS A 234 -11.64 10.35 -10.05
C HIS A 234 -12.92 10.07 -10.82
N GLY A 235 -13.33 8.82 -10.85
CA GLY A 235 -14.61 8.48 -11.47
C GLY A 235 -15.07 7.06 -11.19
N ALA A 236 -16.33 6.81 -11.58
CA ALA A 236 -16.98 5.51 -11.53
C ALA A 236 -17.97 5.36 -12.69
N GLY A 237 -18.50 4.15 -12.89
CA GLY A 237 -19.52 3.85 -13.89
C GLY A 237 -18.95 3.07 -15.07
N TRP A 238 -19.12 3.57 -16.30
CA TRP A 238 -18.60 2.93 -17.50
C TRP A 238 -17.08 2.78 -17.45
N PRO A 239 -16.50 1.66 -17.92
CA PRO A 239 -17.12 0.52 -18.59
C PRO A 239 -17.74 -0.54 -17.65
N LEU A 240 -17.40 -0.53 -16.38
CA LEU A 240 -17.79 -1.58 -15.42
C LEU A 240 -19.31 -1.70 -15.22
N SER A 241 -20.04 -0.59 -15.35
CA SER A 241 -21.50 -0.56 -15.20
C SER A 241 -22.24 -1.38 -16.26
N GLU A 242 -21.65 -1.65 -17.43
CA GLU A 242 -22.26 -2.47 -18.47
C GLU A 242 -22.41 -3.94 -18.07
N SER A 243 -21.56 -4.43 -17.18
CA SER A 243 -21.57 -5.79 -16.65
C SER A 243 -22.04 -5.88 -15.19
N ALA A 244 -22.68 -4.83 -14.69
CA ALA A 244 -23.08 -4.70 -13.28
C ALA A 244 -21.91 -4.91 -12.30
N SER A 245 -20.68 -4.63 -12.75
CA SER A 245 -19.49 -4.68 -11.92
C SER A 245 -19.23 -3.34 -11.27
N THR A 246 -18.61 -3.36 -10.10
CA THR A 246 -18.27 -2.17 -9.35
C THR A 246 -16.77 -1.91 -9.35
N GLY A 247 -16.40 -0.66 -9.08
CA GLY A 247 -15.01 -0.22 -9.08
C GLY A 247 -14.92 1.29 -9.20
N GLY A 248 -13.78 1.76 -9.65
CA GLY A 248 -13.52 3.18 -9.87
C GLY A 248 -12.33 3.40 -10.78
N CYS A 249 -12.14 4.63 -11.19
CA CYS A 249 -11.03 5.00 -12.05
C CYS A 249 -10.40 6.30 -11.57
N PHE A 250 -9.17 6.52 -12.00
CA PHE A 250 -8.46 7.75 -11.69
C PHE A 250 -7.50 8.15 -12.82
N LEU A 251 -7.14 9.45 -12.83
CA LEU A 251 -6.07 10.00 -13.62
C LEU A 251 -5.45 11.15 -12.82
N TYR A 252 -4.13 11.09 -12.62
CA TYR A 252 -3.38 12.06 -11.83
C TYR A 252 -2.24 12.65 -12.64
N HIS A 253 -2.17 13.98 -12.72
CA HIS A 253 -1.07 14.71 -13.34
C HIS A 253 0.00 15.00 -12.29
N ALA A 254 1.05 14.21 -12.31
CA ALA A 254 2.18 14.31 -11.41
C ALA A 254 3.20 15.36 -11.90
N GLU A 255 4.39 15.35 -11.38
CA GLU A 255 5.53 16.11 -11.86
C GLU A 255 6.07 15.58 -13.20
N ASN A 256 6.95 16.35 -13.85
CA ASN A 256 7.71 15.94 -15.04
C ASN A 256 6.84 15.49 -16.24
N ASN A 257 5.71 16.13 -16.47
CA ASN A 257 4.74 15.79 -17.53
C ASN A 257 4.26 14.32 -17.45
N GLN A 258 4.26 13.74 -16.26
CA GLN A 258 3.82 12.39 -16.04
C GLN A 258 2.35 12.32 -15.60
N VAL A 259 1.66 11.35 -16.13
CA VAL A 259 0.28 11.04 -15.77
C VAL A 259 0.16 9.58 -15.35
N SER A 260 -0.40 9.37 -14.15
CA SER A 260 -0.84 8.05 -13.71
C SER A 260 -2.32 7.88 -14.05
N VAL A 261 -2.65 6.82 -14.76
CA VAL A 261 -4.04 6.44 -15.07
C VAL A 261 -4.31 5.02 -14.57
N GLY A 262 -5.49 4.77 -14.01
CA GLY A 262 -5.84 3.46 -13.52
C GLY A 262 -7.32 3.18 -13.44
N LEU A 263 -7.63 1.87 -13.38
CA LEU A 263 -8.95 1.32 -13.16
C LEU A 263 -8.89 0.30 -12.03
N ILE A 264 -9.80 0.41 -11.10
CA ILE A 264 -10.01 -0.54 -10.01
C ILE A 264 -11.25 -1.34 -10.33
N VAL A 265 -11.15 -2.67 -10.28
CA VAL A 265 -12.27 -3.60 -10.51
C VAL A 265 -12.46 -4.45 -9.28
N ASP A 266 -13.66 -4.44 -8.71
CA ASP A 266 -14.01 -5.31 -7.58
C ASP A 266 -14.03 -6.76 -8.03
N LEU A 267 -13.41 -7.67 -7.28
CA LEU A 267 -13.23 -9.07 -7.69
C LEU A 267 -14.46 -9.96 -7.41
N ASN A 268 -15.55 -9.38 -6.95
CA ASN A 268 -16.82 -10.09 -6.74
C ASN A 268 -17.77 -10.01 -7.96
N TYR A 269 -17.27 -9.62 -9.14
CA TYR A 269 -18.09 -9.59 -10.35
C TYR A 269 -18.60 -10.99 -10.76
N SER A 270 -19.82 -11.03 -11.24
CA SER A 270 -20.50 -12.28 -11.62
C SER A 270 -20.27 -12.69 -13.09
N ASN A 271 -19.79 -11.78 -13.93
CA ASN A 271 -19.52 -12.06 -15.34
C ASN A 271 -18.16 -12.79 -15.51
N PRO A 272 -18.13 -14.10 -15.83
CA PRO A 272 -16.87 -14.83 -15.96
C PRO A 272 -16.03 -14.41 -17.17
N HIS A 273 -16.62 -13.66 -18.11
CA HIS A 273 -15.93 -13.16 -19.31
C HIS A 273 -15.38 -11.74 -19.13
N LEU A 274 -15.59 -11.11 -17.97
CA LEU A 274 -15.02 -9.79 -17.70
C LEU A 274 -13.51 -9.90 -17.55
N SER A 275 -12.78 -9.18 -18.38
CA SER A 275 -11.34 -9.00 -18.27
C SER A 275 -11.05 -7.63 -17.71
N PRO A 276 -10.54 -7.48 -16.47
CA PRO A 276 -10.16 -6.19 -15.92
C PRO A 276 -9.19 -5.42 -16.81
N TYR A 277 -8.29 -6.12 -17.48
CA TYR A 277 -7.35 -5.50 -18.42
C TYR A 277 -8.07 -4.87 -19.62
N ASP A 278 -9.01 -5.59 -20.25
CA ASP A 278 -9.74 -5.07 -21.42
C ASP A 278 -10.65 -3.91 -21.04
N GLU A 279 -11.29 -3.96 -19.86
CA GLU A 279 -12.07 -2.85 -19.33
C GLU A 279 -11.19 -1.63 -19.09
N PHE A 280 -9.95 -1.81 -18.64
CA PHE A 280 -9.00 -0.71 -18.49
C PHE A 280 -8.59 -0.11 -19.85
N GLN A 281 -8.39 -0.95 -20.89
CA GLN A 281 -8.13 -0.46 -22.25
C GLN A 281 -9.33 0.37 -22.75
N ARG A 282 -10.56 -0.13 -22.61
CA ARG A 282 -11.79 0.59 -22.97
C ARG A 282 -11.85 1.95 -22.26
N PHE A 283 -11.63 1.98 -20.95
CA PHE A 283 -11.64 3.22 -20.17
C PHE A 283 -10.66 4.27 -20.70
N LYS A 284 -9.45 3.89 -21.07
CA LYS A 284 -8.45 4.83 -21.62
C LYS A 284 -8.90 5.47 -22.94
N HIS A 285 -9.73 4.79 -23.72
CA HIS A 285 -10.28 5.33 -24.97
C HIS A 285 -11.46 6.30 -24.76
N HIS A 286 -11.99 6.42 -23.56
CA HIS A 286 -13.03 7.41 -23.29
C HIS A 286 -12.52 8.85 -23.55
N PRO A 287 -13.26 9.72 -24.30
CA PRO A 287 -12.77 11.04 -24.73
C PRO A 287 -12.26 11.94 -23.59
N LYS A 288 -12.83 11.83 -22.39
CA LYS A 288 -12.37 12.59 -21.21
C LYS A 288 -10.98 12.17 -20.70
N ILE A 289 -10.57 10.95 -21.01
CA ILE A 289 -9.28 10.37 -20.57
C ILE A 289 -8.30 10.40 -21.74
N ALA A 290 -8.73 9.93 -22.93
CA ALA A 290 -7.91 9.82 -24.13
C ALA A 290 -7.24 11.15 -24.52
N LYS A 291 -7.92 12.28 -24.32
CA LYS A 291 -7.38 13.61 -24.61
C LYS A 291 -6.07 13.92 -23.88
N TYR A 292 -5.90 13.41 -22.65
CA TYR A 292 -4.66 13.60 -21.87
C TYR A 292 -3.55 12.63 -22.27
N LEU A 293 -3.91 11.49 -22.84
CA LEU A 293 -2.94 10.45 -23.23
C LEU A 293 -2.52 10.58 -24.71
N ALA A 294 -3.14 11.51 -25.46
CA ALA A 294 -2.87 11.70 -26.89
C ALA A 294 -1.41 12.10 -27.12
N GLY A 295 -0.72 11.42 -28.02
CA GLY A 295 0.72 11.64 -28.28
C GLY A 295 1.67 11.24 -27.16
N GLY A 296 1.14 10.73 -26.04
CA GLY A 296 1.94 10.26 -24.92
C GLY A 296 2.54 8.87 -25.12
N LYS A 297 3.52 8.53 -24.29
CA LYS A 297 4.20 7.23 -24.27
C LYS A 297 4.00 6.59 -22.89
N ARG A 298 3.52 5.34 -22.89
CA ARG A 298 3.46 4.55 -21.66
C ARG A 298 4.87 4.17 -21.20
N VAL A 299 5.21 4.55 -19.97
CA VAL A 299 6.53 4.31 -19.35
C VAL A 299 6.52 3.01 -18.56
N SER A 300 5.46 2.79 -17.77
CA SER A 300 5.36 1.59 -16.94
C SER A 300 3.89 1.19 -16.74
N TYR A 301 3.68 -0.03 -16.31
CA TYR A 301 2.35 -0.56 -16.00
C TYR A 301 2.44 -1.65 -14.92
N GLY A 302 1.32 -1.90 -14.26
CA GLY A 302 1.20 -2.98 -13.31
C GLY A 302 -0.21 -3.15 -12.78
N ALA A 303 -0.42 -4.25 -12.07
CA ALA A 303 -1.66 -4.53 -11.39
C ALA A 303 -1.37 -4.98 -9.96
N ARG A 304 -2.27 -4.62 -9.03
CA ARG A 304 -2.14 -5.02 -7.63
C ARG A 304 -3.50 -5.29 -7.02
N ALA A 305 -3.56 -6.32 -6.19
CA ALA A 305 -4.72 -6.57 -5.35
C ALA A 305 -4.84 -5.48 -4.28
N ILE A 306 -6.07 -5.12 -3.96
CA ILE A 306 -6.44 -4.09 -2.99
C ILE A 306 -7.45 -4.70 -2.02
N VAL A 307 -7.25 -4.52 -0.72
CA VAL A 307 -8.26 -4.85 0.31
C VAL A 307 -9.31 -3.75 0.36
N LYS A 308 -10.58 -4.11 0.61
CA LYS A 308 -11.70 -3.18 0.49
C LYS A 308 -12.84 -3.44 1.49
N GLY A 309 -12.68 -4.42 2.39
CA GLY A 309 -13.71 -4.85 3.32
C GLY A 309 -14.12 -3.80 4.37
N GLY A 310 -13.21 -2.86 4.67
CA GLY A 310 -13.48 -1.82 5.66
C GLY A 310 -13.37 -2.31 7.10
N LEU A 311 -13.93 -1.55 8.04
CA LEU A 311 -13.76 -1.76 9.48
C LEU A 311 -14.24 -3.13 9.95
N ASN A 312 -15.38 -3.60 9.47
CA ASN A 312 -15.99 -4.85 9.91
C ASN A 312 -15.22 -6.10 9.44
N SER A 313 -14.36 -5.96 8.44
CA SER A 313 -13.52 -7.06 7.90
C SER A 313 -12.10 -7.05 8.46
N LEU A 314 -11.81 -6.23 9.47
CA LEU A 314 -10.50 -6.22 10.12
C LEU A 314 -10.37 -7.46 11.02
N PRO A 315 -9.30 -8.25 10.86
CA PRO A 315 -8.98 -9.33 11.78
C PRO A 315 -8.50 -8.76 13.12
N LYS A 316 -8.44 -9.59 14.14
CA LYS A 316 -7.65 -9.28 15.32
C LYS A 316 -6.19 -9.09 14.91
N MET A 317 -5.66 -7.88 15.08
CA MET A 317 -4.35 -7.50 14.54
C MET A 317 -3.16 -7.97 15.37
N SER A 318 -3.36 -8.33 16.64
CA SER A 318 -2.30 -8.75 17.55
C SER A 318 -2.34 -10.24 17.84
N VAL A 319 -1.17 -10.86 17.85
CA VAL A 319 -0.94 -12.26 18.25
C VAL A 319 0.20 -12.29 19.26
N PRO A 320 0.36 -13.40 20.02
CA PRO A 320 1.52 -13.55 20.89
C PRO A 320 2.84 -13.41 20.10
N GLY A 321 3.67 -12.44 20.46
CA GLY A 321 4.94 -12.18 19.80
C GLY A 321 4.86 -11.40 18.45
N GLY A 322 3.66 -10.94 18.03
CA GLY A 322 3.59 -10.21 16.75
C GLY A 322 2.30 -9.48 16.47
N LEU A 323 2.28 -8.74 15.34
CA LEU A 323 1.10 -8.03 14.89
C LEU A 323 1.04 -7.87 13.37
N LEU A 324 -0.18 -7.80 12.83
CA LEU A 324 -0.49 -7.48 11.45
C LEU A 324 -0.77 -5.99 11.33
N ILE A 325 -0.21 -5.32 10.29
CA ILE A 325 -0.42 -3.89 10.06
C ILE A 325 -0.69 -3.56 8.59
N GLY A 326 -1.19 -2.36 8.33
CA GLY A 326 -1.41 -1.85 6.99
C GLY A 326 -2.40 -2.70 6.19
N CYS A 327 -2.16 -2.86 4.90
CA CYS A 327 -3.02 -3.69 4.04
C CYS A 327 -2.96 -5.19 4.35
N ASN A 328 -1.95 -5.65 5.10
CA ASN A 328 -1.89 -7.02 5.58
C ASN A 328 -2.99 -7.29 6.62
N ALA A 329 -3.30 -6.30 7.45
CA ALA A 329 -4.46 -6.30 8.35
C ALA A 329 -5.76 -5.83 7.68
N GLY A 330 -5.73 -5.37 6.43
CA GLY A 330 -6.93 -4.90 5.75
C GLY A 330 -7.36 -3.47 6.09
N THR A 331 -6.46 -2.62 6.60
CA THR A 331 -6.80 -1.29 7.13
C THR A 331 -7.06 -0.21 6.06
N LEU A 332 -7.11 -0.54 4.77
CA LEU A 332 -7.38 0.43 3.70
C LEU A 332 -8.76 1.08 3.88
N ASN A 333 -8.80 2.40 3.95
CA ASN A 333 -10.04 3.16 3.90
C ASN A 333 -10.38 3.56 2.46
N PHE A 334 -11.09 2.69 1.74
CA PHE A 334 -11.42 2.91 0.34
C PHE A 334 -12.29 4.16 0.10
N ALA A 335 -13.13 4.55 1.07
CA ALA A 335 -14.00 5.73 0.95
C ALA A 335 -13.23 7.05 0.86
N LYS A 336 -12.02 7.10 1.37
CA LYS A 336 -11.14 8.26 1.19
C LYS A 336 -10.58 8.38 -0.23
N ILE A 337 -10.63 7.34 -1.04
CA ILE A 337 -10.04 7.24 -2.40
C ILE A 337 -8.54 7.59 -2.43
N LYS A 338 -7.87 7.49 -1.29
CA LYS A 338 -6.46 7.85 -1.10
C LYS A 338 -5.72 6.60 -0.66
N GLY A 339 -4.97 6.00 -1.58
CA GLY A 339 -4.31 4.71 -1.36
C GLY A 339 -3.22 4.71 -0.31
N CYS A 340 -2.80 5.87 0.17
CA CYS A 340 -1.59 6.02 0.97
C CYS A 340 -1.81 6.52 2.38
N LEU A 341 -3.03 6.51 2.89
CA LEU A 341 -3.35 7.06 4.20
C LEU A 341 -3.01 6.16 5.39
N LEU A 342 -2.40 5.03 5.13
CA LEU A 342 -2.26 3.99 6.12
C LEU A 342 -0.81 3.80 6.55
N TYR A 343 -0.12 4.92 6.64
CA TYR A 343 1.23 4.93 7.18
C TYR A 343 1.26 4.76 8.68
N THR A 344 0.18 5.14 9.32
CA THR A 344 0.02 4.87 10.73
C THR A 344 -0.64 3.50 10.86
N SER A 345 0.02 2.57 11.52
CA SER A 345 -0.70 1.48 12.15
C SER A 345 -1.77 2.14 13.02
N PRO A 346 -3.08 1.99 12.72
CA PRO A 346 -4.08 2.56 13.58
C PRO A 346 -4.01 1.82 14.91
N SER A 347 -3.33 2.44 15.88
CA SER A 347 -3.64 2.09 17.25
C SER A 347 -5.10 2.45 17.47
N PRO A 348 -5.90 1.58 18.10
CA PRO A 348 -7.25 1.96 18.54
C PRO A 348 -7.28 3.25 19.38
N ARG A 349 -6.12 3.67 19.89
CA ARG A 349 -5.93 4.92 20.63
C ARG A 349 -5.76 6.16 19.74
N ASP A 350 -5.36 5.97 18.46
CA ASP A 350 -5.09 7.08 17.54
C ASP A 350 -6.30 7.49 16.72
N GLN A 351 -7.42 6.78 16.83
CA GLN A 351 -8.71 7.20 16.28
C GLN A 351 -9.31 8.34 17.12
N ARG A 352 -8.70 9.51 17.06
CA ARG A 352 -9.34 10.77 17.49
C ARG A 352 -10.52 11.07 16.57
N GLY A 353 -11.60 10.31 16.65
CA GLY A 353 -12.75 10.56 15.80
C GLY A 353 -13.90 9.57 15.93
N SER A 354 -13.72 8.39 16.48
CA SER A 354 -14.84 7.54 16.87
C SER A 354 -14.99 7.56 18.38
N ARG A 355 -15.75 8.52 18.90
CA ARG A 355 -16.44 8.31 20.17
C ARG A 355 -17.39 7.15 19.91
N MET A 356 -17.01 5.94 20.28
CA MET A 356 -18.01 4.93 20.57
C MET A 356 -18.91 5.49 21.66
N PRO A 357 -20.23 5.45 21.51
CA PRO A 357 -21.11 5.77 22.62
C PRO A 357 -20.76 4.80 23.75
N SER A 358 -20.41 5.31 24.91
CA SER A 358 -20.44 4.56 26.14
C SER A 358 -21.92 4.25 26.40
N SER A 359 -22.37 3.10 25.99
CA SER A 359 -23.64 2.54 26.46
C SER A 359 -23.32 1.34 27.31
N ALA A 360 -23.52 1.59 28.58
CA ALA A 360 -24.06 0.75 29.64
C ALA A 360 -23.86 -0.77 29.50
#